data_14008f60236dd6e71f5457238c984de6
#
_entry.id   14008f60236dd6e71f5457238c984de6
#
_cell.length_a   1.000
_cell.length_b   1.000
_cell.length_c   1.000
_cell.angle_alpha   90.00
_cell.angle_beta   90.00
_cell.angle_gamma   90.00
#
_symmetry.space_group_name_H-M   'P 1'
#
loop_
_entity.id
_entity.type
_entity.pdbx_description
1 polymer ?
#
loop_
_entity_poly.entity_id
_entity_poly.type
_entity_poly.pdbx_seq_one_letter_code
_entity_poly.pdbx_strand_id
1 'polypeptide(L)'
;MNDTNPLDGRDTACIEGVAQAMSDVIRVMRAHKAVRGSGVAGLDPAAAALLIAIDGRQIRISDLAHMLATDVSTISRQVSGLADAGLVDKLPDPSDRRVAIVELTDAGRRTGEDLRRVHLGWFADLFADWSDADIEQFQAYLRRLVQAVNCELGARASTPAQ
;
A
#
# COMPACT_ATOMS: atom_id res chain seq x y z
N MET A 1 -11.78 0.30 37.27
CA MET A 1 -11.20 -0.28 36.06
C MET A 1 -12.33 -1.02 35.35
N ASN A 2 -13.05 -0.31 34.50
CA ASN A 2 -14.11 -0.92 33.70
C ASN A 2 -13.48 -1.46 32.42
N ASP A 3 -13.10 -2.74 32.42
CA ASP A 3 -12.84 -3.49 31.19
C ASP A 3 -14.18 -3.73 30.48
N THR A 4 -14.63 -2.73 29.74
CA THR A 4 -15.75 -2.91 28.81
C THR A 4 -15.23 -3.76 27.67
N ASN A 5 -15.59 -5.05 27.65
CA ASN A 5 -15.26 -5.94 26.54
C ASN A 5 -15.77 -5.27 25.23
N PRO A 6 -14.90 -5.00 24.24
CA PRO A 6 -15.30 -4.33 23.00
C PRO A 6 -16.33 -5.12 22.17
N LEU A 7 -16.64 -6.37 22.58
CA LEU A 7 -17.65 -7.24 21.96
C LEU A 7 -19.02 -7.16 22.65
N ASP A 8 -19.14 -6.43 23.77
CA ASP A 8 -20.43 -6.24 24.44
C ASP A 8 -21.43 -5.53 23.52
N GLY A 9 -22.52 -6.23 23.21
CA GLY A 9 -23.61 -5.73 22.33
C GLY A 9 -23.40 -5.93 20.83
N ARG A 10 -22.35 -6.64 20.39
CA ARG A 10 -22.14 -7.02 18.99
C ARG A 10 -22.24 -8.53 18.80
N ASP A 11 -22.71 -8.94 17.63
CA ASP A 11 -22.68 -10.34 17.22
C ASP A 11 -21.22 -10.80 17.02
N THR A 12 -20.69 -11.50 18.01
CA THR A 12 -19.31 -12.02 18.02
C THR A 12 -19.05 -12.91 16.80
N ALA A 13 -20.04 -13.71 16.39
CA ALA A 13 -19.89 -14.59 15.24
C ALA A 13 -19.70 -13.80 13.92
N CYS A 14 -20.38 -12.66 13.78
CA CYS A 14 -20.21 -11.78 12.62
C CYS A 14 -18.77 -11.19 12.58
N ILE A 15 -18.24 -10.76 13.72
CA ILE A 15 -16.87 -10.21 13.80
C ILE A 15 -15.83 -11.30 13.54
N GLU A 16 -16.01 -12.49 14.10
CA GLU A 16 -15.15 -13.65 13.85
C GLU A 16 -15.13 -14.02 12.36
N GLY A 17 -16.29 -14.01 11.70
CA GLY A 17 -16.40 -14.25 10.25
C GLY A 17 -15.59 -13.24 9.43
N VAL A 18 -15.68 -11.97 9.78
CA VAL A 18 -14.87 -10.92 9.11
C VAL A 18 -13.38 -11.13 9.36
N ALA A 19 -12.96 -11.41 10.60
CA ALA A 19 -11.55 -11.64 10.94
C ALA A 19 -10.97 -12.84 10.18
N GLN A 20 -11.74 -13.93 10.08
CA GLN A 20 -11.36 -15.12 9.30
C GLN A 20 -11.23 -14.78 7.81
N ALA A 21 -12.23 -14.14 7.22
CA ALA A 21 -12.21 -13.76 5.81
C ALA A 21 -11.01 -12.85 5.47
N MET A 22 -10.69 -11.89 6.33
CA MET A 22 -9.52 -11.04 6.17
C MET A 22 -8.21 -11.84 6.22
N SER A 23 -8.10 -12.79 7.14
CA SER A 23 -6.92 -13.66 7.25
C SER A 23 -6.74 -14.51 5.99
N ASP A 24 -7.84 -15.03 5.44
CA ASP A 24 -7.84 -15.80 4.20
C ASP A 24 -7.43 -14.94 3.00
N VAL A 25 -7.96 -13.72 2.87
CA VAL A 25 -7.56 -12.77 1.82
C VAL A 25 -6.06 -12.49 1.89
N ILE A 26 -5.53 -12.15 3.08
CA ILE A 26 -4.09 -11.87 3.25
C ILE A 26 -3.25 -13.09 2.84
N ARG A 27 -3.64 -14.29 3.25
CA ARG A 27 -2.96 -15.53 2.93
C ARG A 27 -2.93 -15.79 1.42
N VAL A 28 -4.08 -15.67 0.75
CA VAL A 28 -4.21 -15.91 -0.69
C VAL A 28 -3.46 -14.84 -1.50
N MET A 29 -3.54 -13.57 -1.10
CA MET A 29 -2.82 -12.48 -1.75
C MET A 29 -1.29 -12.65 -1.65
N ARG A 30 -0.78 -13.12 -0.49
CA ARG A 30 0.64 -13.43 -0.34
C ARG A 30 1.07 -14.57 -1.26
N ALA A 31 0.28 -15.65 -1.35
CA ALA A 31 0.56 -16.78 -2.24
C ALA A 31 0.55 -16.34 -3.71
N HIS A 32 -0.45 -15.55 -4.12
CA HIS A 32 -0.54 -15.00 -5.47
C HIS A 32 0.67 -14.13 -5.84
N LYS A 33 1.10 -13.25 -4.92
CA LYS A 33 2.29 -12.41 -5.11
C LYS A 33 3.57 -13.25 -5.30
N ALA A 34 3.71 -14.35 -4.54
CA ALA A 34 4.85 -15.25 -4.64
C ALA A 34 4.91 -15.98 -6.01
N VAL A 35 3.73 -16.31 -6.58
CA VAL A 35 3.66 -17.06 -7.86
C VAL A 35 3.85 -16.14 -9.07
N ARG A 36 3.25 -14.94 -9.06
CA ARG A 36 3.26 -14.05 -10.24
C ARG A 36 4.45 -13.10 -10.33
N GLY A 37 5.17 -12.86 -9.23
CA GLY A 37 6.19 -11.79 -9.22
C GLY A 37 5.57 -10.42 -9.55
N SER A 38 6.38 -9.49 -10.06
CA SER A 38 5.89 -8.18 -10.52
C SER A 38 5.26 -8.20 -11.92
N GLY A 39 5.44 -9.27 -12.67
CA GLY A 39 4.86 -9.48 -14.01
C GLY A 39 5.29 -8.49 -15.10
N VAL A 40 6.03 -7.43 -14.77
CA VAL A 40 6.43 -6.36 -15.69
C VAL A 40 7.95 -6.16 -15.61
N ALA A 41 8.62 -6.32 -16.75
CA ALA A 41 10.00 -5.85 -17.02
C ALA A 41 11.08 -6.25 -16.01
N GLY A 42 10.95 -7.39 -15.31
CA GLY A 42 11.99 -7.87 -14.40
C GLY A 42 12.13 -7.07 -13.09
N LEU A 43 11.19 -6.19 -12.80
CA LEU A 43 11.16 -5.47 -11.52
C LEU A 43 10.75 -6.40 -10.39
N ASP A 44 11.42 -6.27 -9.25
CA ASP A 44 10.94 -6.93 -8.04
C ASP A 44 9.65 -6.28 -7.51
N PRO A 45 8.84 -7.02 -6.72
CA PRO A 45 7.55 -6.52 -6.24
C PRO A 45 7.63 -5.26 -5.37
N ALA A 46 8.76 -5.00 -4.72
CA ALA A 46 8.93 -3.82 -3.89
C ALA A 46 9.24 -2.59 -4.74
N ALA A 47 10.08 -2.74 -5.78
CA ALA A 47 10.33 -1.70 -6.78
C ALA A 47 9.05 -1.31 -7.53
N ALA A 48 8.22 -2.31 -7.92
CA ALA A 48 6.93 -2.07 -8.54
C ALA A 48 5.97 -1.28 -7.62
N ALA A 49 5.92 -1.64 -6.33
CA ALA A 49 5.09 -0.92 -5.36
C ALA A 49 5.55 0.54 -5.18
N LEU A 50 6.86 0.80 -5.21
CA LEU A 50 7.40 2.16 -5.16
C LEU A 50 6.99 3.00 -6.37
N LEU A 51 7.13 2.47 -7.60
CA LEU A 51 6.73 3.19 -8.80
C LEU A 51 5.24 3.56 -8.77
N ILE A 52 4.38 2.65 -8.31
CA ILE A 52 2.96 2.92 -8.14
C ILE A 52 2.72 3.97 -7.05
N ALA A 53 3.45 3.93 -5.94
CA ALA A 53 3.27 4.84 -4.81
C ALA A 53 3.71 6.29 -5.13
N ILE A 54 4.74 6.47 -5.97
CA ILE A 54 5.21 7.79 -6.40
C ILE A 54 4.16 8.49 -7.28
N ASP A 55 3.47 7.75 -8.15
CA ASP A 55 2.30 8.20 -8.94
C ASP A 55 2.43 9.62 -9.55
N GLY A 56 3.59 9.92 -10.16
CA GLY A 56 3.81 11.18 -10.87
C GLY A 56 3.96 12.43 -10.00
N ARG A 57 4.06 12.30 -8.68
CA ARG A 57 4.30 13.38 -7.72
C ARG A 57 5.73 13.36 -7.20
N GLN A 58 6.20 14.50 -6.73
CA GLN A 58 7.43 14.57 -5.93
C GLN A 58 7.11 14.17 -4.49
N ILE A 59 7.88 13.23 -3.94
CA ILE A 59 7.63 12.71 -2.60
C ILE A 59 8.96 12.49 -1.85
N ARG A 60 8.97 12.80 -0.55
CA ARG A 60 10.15 12.54 0.30
C ARG A 60 10.30 11.04 0.54
N ILE A 61 11.54 10.57 0.64
CA ILE A 61 11.85 9.16 0.95
C ILE A 61 11.24 8.74 2.30
N SER A 62 11.23 9.65 3.31
CA SER A 62 10.56 9.41 4.60
C SER A 62 9.06 9.18 4.47
N ASP A 63 8.39 9.96 3.60
CA ASP A 63 6.94 9.88 3.40
C ASP A 63 6.57 8.60 2.65
N LEU A 64 7.39 8.17 1.66
CA LEU A 64 7.28 6.87 1.02
C LEU A 64 7.42 5.72 2.03
N ALA A 65 8.40 5.80 2.92
CA ALA A 65 8.64 4.80 3.96
C ALA A 65 7.42 4.68 4.89
N HIS A 66 6.88 5.82 5.32
CA HIS A 66 5.67 5.86 6.14
C HIS A 66 4.45 5.29 5.39
N MET A 67 4.24 5.71 4.12
CA MET A 67 3.12 5.24 3.28
C MET A 67 3.15 3.73 3.06
N LEU A 68 4.35 3.15 2.88
CA LEU A 68 4.55 1.73 2.61
C LEU A 68 4.77 0.89 3.88
N ALA A 69 4.65 1.51 5.07
CA ALA A 69 4.89 0.88 6.38
C ALA A 69 6.24 0.12 6.41
N THR A 70 7.29 0.77 5.89
CA THR A 70 8.65 0.21 5.74
C THR A 70 9.66 1.19 6.31
N ASP A 71 10.85 0.72 6.68
CA ASP A 71 11.92 1.59 7.18
C ASP A 71 12.55 2.44 6.06
N VAL A 72 12.99 3.65 6.43
CA VAL A 72 13.57 4.64 5.52
C VAL A 72 14.81 4.10 4.81
N SER A 73 15.62 3.28 5.49
CA SER A 73 16.86 2.72 4.92
C SER A 73 16.57 1.71 3.82
N THR A 74 15.52 0.92 3.97
CA THR A 74 15.05 -0.03 2.94
C THR A 74 14.51 0.72 1.73
N ILE A 75 13.65 1.72 1.93
CA ILE A 75 13.13 2.55 0.83
C ILE A 75 14.27 3.29 0.11
N SER A 76 15.23 3.86 0.86
CA SER A 76 16.38 4.54 0.26
C SER A 76 17.19 3.63 -0.66
N ARG A 77 17.42 2.37 -0.28
CA ARG A 77 18.12 1.38 -1.13
C ARG A 77 17.32 1.04 -2.38
N GLN A 78 16.01 0.81 -2.24
CA GLN A 78 15.14 0.51 -3.37
C GLN A 78 15.04 1.68 -4.35
N VAL A 79 14.91 2.91 -3.85
CA VAL A 79 14.94 4.14 -4.65
C VAL A 79 16.29 4.28 -5.39
N SER A 80 17.41 3.90 -4.75
CA SER A 80 18.71 3.93 -5.43
C SER A 80 18.75 2.95 -6.61
N GLY A 81 18.25 1.71 -6.42
CA GLY A 81 18.16 0.74 -7.52
C GLY A 81 17.24 1.21 -8.67
N LEU A 82 16.13 1.89 -8.36
CA LEU A 82 15.26 2.49 -9.38
C LEU A 82 15.93 3.67 -10.10
N ALA A 83 16.74 4.47 -9.39
CA ALA A 83 17.52 5.56 -10.00
C ALA A 83 18.61 5.00 -10.93
N ASP A 84 19.33 3.96 -10.51
CA ASP A 84 20.33 3.28 -11.33
C ASP A 84 19.70 2.66 -12.60
N ALA A 85 18.44 2.23 -12.50
CA ALA A 85 17.65 1.75 -13.64
C ALA A 85 17.04 2.89 -14.49
N GLY A 86 17.25 4.15 -14.13
CA GLY A 86 16.72 5.32 -14.84
C GLY A 86 15.21 5.50 -14.75
N LEU A 87 14.56 4.92 -13.73
CA LEU A 87 13.10 4.98 -13.54
C LEU A 87 12.66 6.13 -12.61
N VAL A 88 13.56 6.60 -11.75
CA VAL A 88 13.30 7.73 -10.85
C VAL A 88 14.50 8.68 -10.83
N ASP A 89 14.21 9.95 -10.55
CA ASP A 89 15.22 10.98 -10.25
C ASP A 89 15.20 11.28 -8.75
N LYS A 90 16.38 11.46 -8.16
CA LYS A 90 16.57 11.95 -6.80
C LYS A 90 16.94 13.42 -6.85
N LEU A 91 16.16 14.26 -6.21
CA LEU A 91 16.34 15.69 -6.15
C LEU A 91 16.48 16.15 -4.69
N PRO A 92 17.24 17.21 -4.42
CA PRO A 92 17.21 17.82 -3.10
C PRO A 92 15.85 18.50 -2.87
N ASP A 93 15.27 18.36 -1.68
CA ASP A 93 14.05 19.07 -1.32
C ASP A 93 14.31 20.60 -1.36
N PRO A 94 13.47 21.38 -2.02
CA PRO A 94 13.61 22.84 -2.11
C PRO A 94 13.63 23.55 -0.75
N SER A 95 12.98 22.98 0.26
CA SER A 95 12.89 23.54 1.61
C SER A 95 14.02 23.08 2.54
N ASP A 96 14.57 21.87 2.32
CA ASP A 96 15.71 21.33 3.06
C ASP A 96 16.57 20.44 2.18
N ARG A 97 17.69 20.96 1.71
CA ARG A 97 18.62 20.26 0.83
C ARG A 97 19.24 18.96 1.41
N ARG A 98 19.06 18.73 2.71
CA ARG A 98 19.48 17.47 3.37
C ARG A 98 18.48 16.35 3.15
N VAL A 99 17.27 16.69 2.72
CA VAL A 99 16.18 15.73 2.44
C VAL A 99 16.16 15.44 0.96
N ALA A 100 16.08 14.17 0.61
CA ALA A 100 15.90 13.73 -0.77
C ALA A 100 14.40 13.55 -1.09
N ILE A 101 13.98 14.15 -2.19
CA ILE A 101 12.71 13.86 -2.84
C ILE A 101 12.94 12.97 -4.06
N VAL A 102 11.92 12.23 -4.44
CA VAL A 102 11.93 11.30 -5.56
C VAL A 102 10.79 11.64 -6.50
N GLU A 103 11.06 11.60 -7.80
CA GLU A 103 10.05 11.72 -8.84
C GLU A 103 10.29 10.67 -9.95
N LEU A 104 9.23 10.34 -10.71
CA LEU A 104 9.36 9.44 -11.84
C LEU A 104 10.00 10.14 -13.04
N THR A 105 10.94 9.47 -13.68
CA THR A 105 11.36 9.83 -15.05
C THR A 105 10.24 9.51 -16.05
N ASP A 106 10.41 9.90 -17.32
CA ASP A 106 9.48 9.49 -18.39
C ASP A 106 9.44 7.96 -18.55
N ALA A 107 10.57 7.29 -18.38
CA ALA A 107 10.65 5.83 -18.39
C ALA A 107 9.90 5.24 -17.18
N GLY A 108 10.09 5.82 -15.98
CA GLY A 108 9.40 5.42 -14.77
C GLY A 108 7.88 5.60 -14.88
N ARG A 109 7.41 6.70 -15.47
CA ARG A 109 5.97 6.91 -15.71
C ARG A 109 5.36 5.83 -16.60
N ARG A 110 6.00 5.55 -17.74
CA ARG A 110 5.53 4.48 -18.65
C ARG A 110 5.50 3.11 -17.95
N THR A 111 6.57 2.78 -17.23
CA THR A 111 6.63 1.52 -16.49
C THR A 111 5.55 1.45 -15.39
N GLY A 112 5.31 2.56 -14.67
CA GLY A 112 4.25 2.67 -13.67
C GLY A 112 2.84 2.48 -14.26
N GLU A 113 2.59 3.05 -15.45
CA GLU A 113 1.33 2.88 -16.19
C GLU A 113 1.11 1.42 -16.62
N ASP A 114 2.15 0.76 -17.11
CA ASP A 114 2.09 -0.66 -17.48
C ASP A 114 1.82 -1.55 -16.26
N LEU A 115 2.50 -1.30 -15.13
CA LEU A 115 2.25 -1.97 -13.85
C LEU A 115 0.81 -1.78 -13.40
N ARG A 116 0.31 -0.54 -13.47
CA ARG A 116 -1.08 -0.22 -13.10
C ARG A 116 -2.08 -0.94 -14.00
N ARG A 117 -1.83 -0.99 -15.31
CA ARG A 117 -2.70 -1.70 -16.26
C ARG A 117 -2.78 -3.18 -15.95
N VAL A 118 -1.65 -3.84 -15.69
CA VAL A 118 -1.59 -5.26 -15.28
C VAL A 118 -2.34 -5.49 -13.97
N HIS A 119 -2.15 -4.60 -13.00
CA HIS A 119 -2.82 -4.66 -11.70
C HIS A 119 -4.33 -4.50 -11.82
N LEU A 120 -4.78 -3.50 -12.58
CA LEU A 120 -6.21 -3.28 -12.82
C LEU A 120 -6.85 -4.43 -13.61
N GLY A 121 -6.16 -4.99 -14.60
CA GLY A 121 -6.63 -6.15 -15.34
C GLY A 121 -6.88 -7.35 -14.41
N TRP A 122 -5.94 -7.60 -13.49
CA TRP A 122 -6.11 -8.66 -12.51
C TRP A 122 -7.30 -8.43 -11.57
N PHE A 123 -7.53 -7.19 -11.12
CA PHE A 123 -8.72 -6.88 -10.31
C PHE A 123 -10.02 -7.00 -11.13
N ALA A 124 -9.99 -6.60 -12.40
CA ALA A 124 -11.15 -6.78 -13.29
C ALA A 124 -11.53 -8.26 -13.43
N ASP A 125 -10.53 -9.14 -13.56
CA ASP A 125 -10.77 -10.60 -13.59
C ASP A 125 -11.35 -11.12 -12.26
N LEU A 126 -10.86 -10.62 -11.10
CA LEU A 126 -11.38 -11.02 -9.79
C LEU A 126 -12.83 -10.60 -9.55
N PHE A 127 -13.24 -9.49 -10.12
CA PHE A 127 -14.59 -8.92 -9.95
C PHE A 127 -15.48 -9.15 -11.16
N ALA A 128 -15.10 -10.06 -12.09
CA ALA A 128 -15.84 -10.29 -13.34
C ALA A 128 -17.32 -10.65 -13.13
N ASP A 129 -17.63 -11.35 -12.06
CA ASP A 129 -18.99 -11.79 -11.70
C ASP A 129 -19.72 -10.84 -10.71
N TRP A 130 -19.08 -9.70 -10.36
CA TRP A 130 -19.68 -8.75 -9.43
C TRP A 130 -20.41 -7.64 -10.20
N SER A 131 -21.51 -7.14 -9.64
CA SER A 131 -22.13 -5.94 -10.16
C SER A 131 -21.32 -4.69 -9.77
N ASP A 132 -21.43 -3.60 -10.55
CA ASP A 132 -20.81 -2.33 -10.21
C ASP A 132 -21.23 -1.84 -8.81
N ALA A 133 -22.49 -2.05 -8.44
CA ALA A 133 -23.02 -1.69 -7.11
C ALA A 133 -22.34 -2.47 -5.98
N ASP A 134 -22.06 -3.78 -6.17
CA ASP A 134 -21.35 -4.60 -5.19
C ASP A 134 -19.90 -4.13 -5.05
N ILE A 135 -19.24 -3.80 -6.16
CA ILE A 135 -17.87 -3.29 -6.18
C ILE A 135 -17.80 -1.94 -5.44
N GLU A 136 -18.71 -1.02 -5.71
CA GLU A 136 -18.79 0.28 -5.02
C GLU A 136 -19.04 0.11 -3.51
N GLN A 137 -19.95 -0.78 -3.14
CA GLN A 137 -20.25 -1.07 -1.73
C GLN A 137 -19.04 -1.69 -1.02
N PHE A 138 -18.37 -2.64 -1.66
CA PHE A 138 -17.15 -3.26 -1.14
C PHE A 138 -16.03 -2.22 -0.97
N GLN A 139 -15.84 -1.34 -1.95
CA GLN A 139 -14.89 -0.24 -1.85
C GLN A 139 -15.19 0.67 -0.65
N ALA A 140 -16.46 1.00 -0.42
CA ALA A 140 -16.88 1.84 0.71
C ALA A 140 -16.54 1.17 2.06
N TYR A 141 -16.77 -0.14 2.19
CA TYR A 141 -16.42 -0.90 3.39
C TYR A 141 -14.91 -0.95 3.62
N LEU A 142 -14.11 -1.19 2.58
CA LEU A 142 -12.66 -1.19 2.67
C LEU A 142 -12.12 0.18 3.12
N ARG A 143 -12.65 1.28 2.58
CA ARG A 143 -12.26 2.64 3.00
C ARG A 143 -12.56 2.89 4.47
N ARG A 144 -13.75 2.48 4.96
CA ARG A 144 -14.12 2.61 6.37
C ARG A 144 -13.19 1.79 7.27
N LEU A 145 -12.83 0.58 6.86
CA LEU A 145 -11.89 -0.27 7.59
C LEU A 145 -10.51 0.39 7.69
N VAL A 146 -9.97 0.87 6.57
CA VAL A 146 -8.67 1.57 6.54
C VAL A 146 -8.67 2.80 7.45
N GLN A 147 -9.75 3.59 7.44
CA GLN A 147 -9.88 4.75 8.33
C GLN A 147 -9.89 4.33 9.82
N ALA A 148 -10.62 3.28 10.17
CA ALA A 148 -10.68 2.78 11.54
C ALA A 148 -9.31 2.30 12.04
N VAL A 149 -8.57 1.54 11.21
CA VAL A 149 -7.22 1.07 11.53
C VAL A 149 -6.25 2.26 11.69
N ASN A 150 -6.30 3.24 10.81
CA ASN A 150 -5.43 4.41 10.90
C ASN A 150 -5.73 5.25 12.16
N CYS A 151 -7.00 5.41 12.54
CA CYS A 151 -7.38 6.08 13.80
C CYS A 151 -6.81 5.34 15.02
N GLU A 152 -6.88 4.02 15.05
CA GLU A 152 -6.34 3.21 16.14
C GLU A 152 -4.82 3.32 16.24
N LEU A 153 -4.12 3.22 15.11
CA LEU A 153 -2.66 3.36 15.06
C LEU A 153 -2.22 4.76 15.50
N GLY A 154 -2.92 5.81 15.07
CA GLY A 154 -2.65 7.19 15.50
C GLY A 154 -2.87 7.41 16.99
N ALA A 155 -3.92 6.81 17.56
CA ALA A 155 -4.19 6.86 18.99
C ALA A 155 -3.09 6.18 19.82
N ARG A 156 -2.61 5.01 19.37
CA ARG A 156 -1.51 4.28 20.02
C ARG A 156 -0.17 5.03 19.97
N ALA A 157 0.11 5.69 18.84
CA ALA A 157 1.33 6.50 18.67
C ALA A 157 1.35 7.75 19.56
N SER A 158 0.18 8.23 19.99
CA SER A 158 0.03 9.42 20.85
C SER A 158 0.03 9.10 22.36
N THR A 159 0.07 7.82 22.76
CA THR A 159 0.14 7.41 24.15
C THR A 159 1.62 7.23 24.53
N PRO A 160 2.21 8.10 25.37
CA PRO A 160 3.60 7.92 25.82
C PRO A 160 3.71 6.63 26.61
N ALA A 161 4.75 5.84 26.34
CA ALA A 161 5.12 4.67 27.14
C ALA A 161 5.38 5.13 28.58
N GLN A 162 4.62 4.62 29.53
CA GLN A 162 4.85 4.80 30.96
C GLN A 162 5.97 3.88 31.41
#